data_274d88cac16b781e4d7acc0e1fbcbcf4
#
_entry.id   274d88cac16b781e4d7acc0e1fbcbcf4
#
_cell.length_a   1.000
_cell.length_b   1.000
_cell.length_c   1.000
_cell.angle_alpha   90.00
_cell.angle_beta   90.00
_cell.angle_gamma   90.00
#
_symmetry.space_group_name_H-M   'P 1'
#
loop_
_entity.id
_entity.type
_entity.pdbx_description
1 polymer ?
#
loop_
_entity_poly.entity_id
_entity_poly.type
_entity_poly.pdbx_seq_one_letter_code
_entity_poly.pdbx_strand_id
1 'polypeptide(L)'
;MINFRSIILFFLLLGFWLLMSGHYSILITSLGIISCALCVYLTIKANILDNEMVPLYFFPRLLQYTLWLIKEILISNIETAKVILFKTEDPELFTVKSSQASNEGKVTYANSITLTPGTVTTQINENVFEVHALTKSFGDDVRSSQMDKMVSWLEKGK
;
A
#
# COMPACT_ATOMS: atom_id res chain seq x y z
N MET A 1 -22.73 -16.51 5.64
CA MET A 1 -21.94 -17.40 6.55
C MET A 1 -20.76 -16.61 7.07
N ILE A 2 -20.44 -16.70 8.36
CA ILE A 2 -19.25 -16.06 8.95
C ILE A 2 -18.05 -16.88 8.47
N ASN A 3 -17.20 -16.26 7.65
CA ASN A 3 -15.99 -16.86 7.13
C ASN A 3 -14.80 -16.50 8.06
N PHE A 4 -13.74 -17.31 8.04
CA PHE A 4 -12.50 -17.05 8.79
C PHE A 4 -11.98 -15.62 8.57
N ARG A 5 -12.13 -15.08 7.36
CA ARG A 5 -11.78 -13.69 7.01
C ARG A 5 -12.59 -12.63 7.75
N SER A 6 -13.89 -12.89 7.97
CA SER A 6 -14.75 -11.97 8.74
C SER A 6 -14.28 -11.86 10.20
N ILE A 7 -13.76 -12.95 10.76
CA ILE A 7 -13.21 -12.99 12.11
C ILE A 7 -11.91 -12.17 12.16
N ILE A 8 -11.03 -12.34 11.18
CA ILE A 8 -9.78 -11.57 11.08
C ILE A 8 -10.09 -10.08 10.94
N LEU A 9 -11.01 -9.70 10.04
CA LEU A 9 -11.42 -8.33 9.85
C LEU A 9 -11.96 -7.72 11.15
N PHE A 10 -12.78 -8.47 11.90
CA PHE A 10 -13.28 -8.02 13.19
C PHE A 10 -12.14 -7.70 14.18
N PHE A 11 -11.18 -8.61 14.33
CA PHE A 11 -10.07 -8.41 15.25
C PHE A 11 -9.11 -7.30 14.79
N LEU A 12 -8.91 -7.13 13.48
CA LEU A 12 -8.14 -6.01 12.92
C LEU A 12 -8.82 -4.66 13.23
N LEU A 13 -10.12 -4.56 12.97
CA LEU A 13 -10.89 -3.35 13.28
C LEU A 13 -10.91 -3.05 14.77
N LEU A 14 -11.10 -4.07 15.60
CA LEU A 14 -11.09 -3.92 17.05
C LEU A 14 -9.71 -3.51 17.57
N GLY A 15 -8.64 -4.12 17.07
CA GLY A 15 -7.26 -3.74 17.41
C GLY A 15 -6.95 -2.30 17.02
N PHE A 16 -7.33 -1.89 15.81
CA PHE A 16 -7.18 -0.52 15.35
C PHE A 16 -8.01 0.45 16.22
N TRP A 17 -9.26 0.08 16.55
CA TRP A 17 -10.12 0.88 17.41
C TRP A 17 -9.51 1.06 18.81
N LEU A 18 -8.97 -0.01 19.41
CA LEU A 18 -8.31 0.06 20.73
C LEU A 18 -7.08 0.97 20.70
N LEU A 19 -6.27 0.90 19.63
CA LEU A 19 -5.10 1.78 19.47
C LEU A 19 -5.49 3.26 19.35
N MET A 20 -6.59 3.56 18.67
CA MET A 20 -7.03 4.94 18.43
C MET A 20 -7.84 5.52 19.58
N SER A 21 -8.54 4.70 20.35
CA SER A 21 -9.48 5.16 21.40
C SER A 21 -8.80 5.87 22.57
N GLY A 22 -7.65 5.38 23.02
CA GLY A 22 -6.94 5.92 24.20
C GLY A 22 -7.72 5.86 25.52
N HIS A 23 -9.00 5.44 25.51
CA HIS A 23 -9.87 5.32 26.68
C HIS A 23 -10.55 3.96 26.71
N TYR A 24 -10.45 3.26 27.86
CA TYR A 24 -10.88 1.86 28.01
C TYR A 24 -11.98 1.69 29.08
N SER A 25 -12.93 2.65 29.18
CA SER A 25 -14.09 2.44 30.03
C SER A 25 -15.01 1.37 29.44
N ILE A 26 -15.77 0.68 30.32
CA ILE A 26 -16.67 -0.42 29.90
C ILE A 26 -17.64 0.05 28.83
N LEU A 27 -18.20 1.25 28.98
CA LEU A 27 -19.14 1.84 28.00
C LEU A 27 -18.47 2.03 26.62
N ILE A 28 -17.31 2.68 26.59
CA ILE A 28 -16.61 2.99 25.34
C ILE A 28 -16.14 1.72 24.66
N THR A 29 -15.59 0.77 25.41
CA THR A 29 -15.11 -0.50 24.85
C THR A 29 -16.27 -1.34 24.31
N SER A 30 -17.42 -1.38 24.99
CA SER A 30 -18.61 -2.10 24.49
C SER A 30 -19.16 -1.47 23.20
N LEU A 31 -19.22 -0.14 23.13
CA LEU A 31 -19.61 0.57 21.90
C LEU A 31 -18.64 0.28 20.75
N GLY A 32 -17.32 0.21 21.01
CA GLY A 32 -16.30 -0.16 20.03
C GLY A 32 -16.52 -1.57 19.46
N ILE A 33 -16.76 -2.55 20.34
CA ILE A 33 -17.05 -3.93 19.94
C ILE A 33 -18.32 -3.99 19.07
N ILE A 34 -19.39 -3.31 19.48
CA ILE A 34 -20.66 -3.26 18.74
C ILE A 34 -20.44 -2.62 17.37
N SER A 35 -19.71 -1.49 17.30
CA SER A 35 -19.39 -0.82 16.04
C SER A 35 -18.60 -1.69 15.09
N CYS A 36 -17.55 -2.36 15.56
CA CYS A 36 -16.76 -3.29 14.76
C CYS A 36 -17.62 -4.47 14.25
N ALA A 37 -18.47 -5.05 15.11
CA ALA A 37 -19.37 -6.12 14.72
C ALA A 37 -20.39 -5.67 13.65
N LEU A 38 -20.94 -4.45 13.79
CA LEU A 38 -21.84 -3.86 12.80
C LEU A 38 -21.15 -3.62 11.46
N CYS A 39 -19.93 -3.11 11.46
CA CYS A 39 -19.14 -2.92 10.23
C CYS A 39 -18.91 -4.25 9.52
N VAL A 40 -18.49 -5.30 10.23
CA VAL A 40 -18.27 -6.63 9.65
C VAL A 40 -19.57 -7.21 9.11
N TYR A 41 -20.69 -7.06 9.84
CA TYR A 41 -22.00 -7.50 9.39
C TYR A 41 -22.42 -6.81 8.06
N LEU A 42 -22.26 -5.50 7.98
CA LEU A 42 -22.57 -4.73 6.76
C LEU A 42 -21.67 -5.13 5.60
N THR A 43 -20.39 -5.36 5.85
CA THR A 43 -19.41 -5.80 4.83
C THR A 43 -19.79 -7.17 4.24
N ILE A 44 -20.22 -8.12 5.11
CA ILE A 44 -20.71 -9.44 4.68
C ILE A 44 -22.00 -9.28 3.85
N LYS A 45 -22.96 -8.48 4.33
CA LYS A 45 -24.24 -8.26 3.66
C LYS A 45 -24.09 -7.58 2.29
N ALA A 46 -23.13 -6.70 2.15
CA ALA A 46 -22.82 -6.01 0.90
C ALA A 46 -21.98 -6.85 -0.08
N ASN A 47 -21.62 -8.11 0.29
CA ASN A 47 -20.74 -8.99 -0.49
C ASN A 47 -19.41 -8.33 -0.91
N ILE A 48 -18.88 -7.42 -0.07
CA ILE A 48 -17.60 -6.72 -0.33
C ILE A 48 -16.41 -7.58 0.13
N LEU A 49 -16.65 -8.60 0.98
CA LEU A 49 -15.60 -9.42 1.56
C LEU A 49 -15.09 -10.48 0.56
N ASP A 50 -14.38 -10.01 -0.45
CA ASP A 50 -13.77 -10.83 -1.48
C ASP A 50 -12.47 -11.50 -1.01
N ASN A 51 -11.97 -12.43 -1.84
CA ASN A 51 -10.69 -13.10 -1.62
C ASN A 51 -9.51 -12.12 -1.62
N GLU A 52 -9.67 -10.95 -2.23
CA GLU A 52 -8.67 -9.91 -2.42
C GLU A 52 -8.62 -8.89 -1.26
N MET A 53 -9.70 -8.77 -0.46
CA MET A 53 -9.81 -7.72 0.57
C MET A 53 -8.84 -7.90 1.76
N VAL A 54 -8.45 -9.13 2.09
CA VAL A 54 -7.47 -9.42 3.15
C VAL A 54 -6.43 -10.41 2.60
N PRO A 55 -5.40 -9.92 1.91
CA PRO A 55 -4.39 -10.76 1.30
C PRO A 55 -3.42 -11.34 2.35
N LEU A 56 -3.88 -12.34 3.10
CA LEU A 56 -3.12 -12.97 4.21
C LEU A 56 -1.77 -13.52 3.78
N TYR A 57 -1.60 -13.85 2.50
CA TYR A 57 -0.35 -14.36 1.94
C TYR A 57 0.76 -13.29 1.88
N PHE A 58 0.42 -12.00 1.93
CA PHE A 58 1.41 -10.92 2.02
C PHE A 58 2.03 -10.78 3.42
N PHE A 59 1.33 -11.25 4.45
CA PHE A 59 1.67 -10.95 5.84
C PHE A 59 3.10 -11.35 6.24
N PRO A 60 3.63 -12.55 5.91
CA PRO A 60 4.97 -12.94 6.34
C PRO A 60 6.09 -12.07 5.74
N ARG A 61 5.86 -11.54 4.53
CA ARG A 61 6.85 -10.74 3.78
C ARG A 61 6.64 -9.25 3.92
N LEU A 62 5.47 -8.84 4.42
CA LEU A 62 5.08 -7.44 4.51
C LEU A 62 6.06 -6.63 5.37
N LEU A 63 6.51 -7.17 6.49
CA LEU A 63 7.46 -6.47 7.37
C LEU A 63 8.78 -6.19 6.64
N GLN A 64 9.33 -7.18 5.95
CA GLN A 64 10.60 -7.01 5.21
C GLN A 64 10.43 -6.02 4.06
N TYR A 65 9.32 -6.10 3.33
CA TYR A 65 8.97 -5.14 2.28
C TYR A 65 8.82 -3.70 2.84
N THR A 66 8.12 -3.55 3.96
CA THR A 66 7.91 -2.25 4.59
C THR A 66 9.23 -1.62 5.03
N LEU A 67 10.14 -2.38 5.63
CA LEU A 67 11.47 -1.89 6.02
C LEU A 67 12.30 -1.45 4.81
N TRP A 68 12.23 -2.23 3.71
CA TRP A 68 12.87 -1.85 2.44
C TRP A 68 12.25 -0.56 1.88
N LEU A 69 10.92 -0.45 1.83
CA LEU A 69 10.22 0.73 1.31
C LEU A 69 10.52 1.99 2.14
N ILE A 70 10.56 1.88 3.47
CA ILE A 70 10.97 2.98 4.36
C ILE A 70 12.37 3.47 3.99
N LYS A 71 13.33 2.56 3.77
CA LYS A 71 14.68 2.93 3.34
C LYS A 71 14.66 3.71 2.02
N GLU A 72 13.92 3.24 1.01
CA GLU A 72 13.79 3.92 -0.28
C GLU A 72 13.17 5.31 -0.12
N ILE A 73 12.10 5.44 0.69
CA ILE A 73 11.48 6.72 1.01
C ILE A 73 12.48 7.70 1.65
N LEU A 74 13.30 7.24 2.60
CA LEU A 74 14.29 8.10 3.26
C LEU A 74 15.36 8.59 2.29
N ILE A 75 15.87 7.72 1.41
CA ILE A 75 16.85 8.08 0.37
C ILE A 75 16.26 9.10 -0.59
N SER A 76 15.08 8.83 -1.15
CA SER A 76 14.40 9.71 -2.09
C SER A 76 14.02 11.07 -1.48
N ASN A 77 13.69 11.12 -0.19
CA ASN A 77 13.46 12.41 0.49
C ASN A 77 14.70 13.32 0.45
N ILE A 78 15.90 12.76 0.71
CA ILE A 78 17.15 13.52 0.68
C ILE A 78 17.44 13.98 -0.75
N GLU A 79 17.24 13.12 -1.76
CA GLU A 79 17.47 13.45 -3.15
C GLU A 79 16.48 14.50 -3.67
N THR A 80 15.21 14.36 -3.35
CA THR A 80 14.17 15.35 -3.69
C THR A 80 14.46 16.70 -3.03
N ALA A 81 14.90 16.71 -1.76
CA ALA A 81 15.30 17.94 -1.09
C ALA A 81 16.47 18.62 -1.81
N LYS A 82 17.46 17.87 -2.30
CA LYS A 82 18.57 18.42 -3.10
C LYS A 82 18.07 19.02 -4.41
N VAL A 83 17.19 18.33 -5.13
CA VAL A 83 16.59 18.84 -6.38
C VAL A 83 15.91 20.18 -6.15
N ILE A 84 15.09 20.28 -5.09
CA ILE A 84 14.36 21.51 -4.74
C ILE A 84 15.33 22.64 -4.37
N LEU A 85 16.36 22.36 -3.56
CA LEU A 85 17.30 23.36 -3.10
C LEU A 85 18.20 23.89 -4.23
N PHE A 86 18.59 23.02 -5.15
CA PHE A 86 19.50 23.38 -6.25
C PHE A 86 18.77 23.69 -7.56
N LYS A 87 17.42 23.61 -7.58
CA LYS A 87 16.57 23.87 -8.76
C LYS A 87 17.03 23.08 -9.98
N THR A 88 17.23 21.77 -9.79
CA THR A 88 17.72 20.86 -10.85
C THR A 88 16.60 19.96 -11.38
N GLU A 89 15.36 20.44 -11.32
CA GLU A 89 14.20 19.74 -11.84
C GLU A 89 14.27 19.59 -13.38
N ASP A 90 14.06 18.37 -13.85
CA ASP A 90 13.92 18.01 -15.28
C ASP A 90 12.79 16.96 -15.38
N PRO A 91 11.52 17.42 -15.26
CA PRO A 91 10.39 16.53 -15.14
C PRO A 91 10.12 15.76 -16.44
N GLU A 92 9.74 14.52 -16.29
CA GLU A 92 9.32 13.68 -17.42
C GLU A 92 8.05 12.87 -17.08
N LEU A 93 7.29 12.55 -18.12
CA LEU A 93 6.16 11.64 -18.09
C LEU A 93 6.51 10.42 -18.95
N PHE A 94 6.40 9.22 -18.38
CA PHE A 94 6.78 8.01 -19.09
C PHE A 94 5.90 6.82 -18.63
N THR A 95 6.01 5.72 -19.36
CA THR A 95 5.28 4.49 -19.02
C THR A 95 6.23 3.37 -18.65
N VAL A 96 5.83 2.57 -17.65
CA VAL A 96 6.49 1.32 -17.26
C VAL A 96 5.50 0.17 -17.25
N LYS A 97 5.98 -1.02 -17.54
CA LYS A 97 5.18 -2.24 -17.43
C LYS A 97 5.36 -2.83 -16.04
N SER A 98 4.25 -3.24 -15.47
CA SER A 98 4.17 -3.94 -14.20
C SER A 98 4.22 -5.45 -14.43
N SER A 99 4.96 -6.18 -13.61
CA SER A 99 5.00 -7.66 -13.65
C SER A 99 4.07 -8.31 -12.62
N GLN A 100 3.29 -7.54 -11.88
CA GLN A 100 2.32 -8.02 -10.91
C GLN A 100 1.12 -8.67 -11.60
N ALA A 101 0.70 -9.83 -11.07
CA ALA A 101 -0.41 -10.59 -11.60
C ALA A 101 -1.75 -10.23 -10.91
N SER A 102 -1.71 -9.89 -9.61
CA SER A 102 -2.91 -9.56 -8.81
C SER A 102 -3.19 -8.05 -8.80
N ASN A 103 -4.44 -7.69 -8.53
CA ASN A 103 -4.83 -6.29 -8.37
C ASN A 103 -4.16 -5.66 -7.14
N GLU A 104 -4.00 -6.42 -6.05
CA GLU A 104 -3.31 -5.97 -4.84
C GLU A 104 -1.83 -5.67 -5.12
N GLY A 105 -1.17 -6.53 -5.90
CA GLY A 105 0.20 -6.31 -6.33
C GLY A 105 0.34 -5.02 -7.15
N LYS A 106 -0.56 -4.79 -8.12
CA LYS A 106 -0.59 -3.57 -8.94
C LYS A 106 -0.80 -2.32 -8.09
N VAL A 107 -1.78 -2.34 -7.18
CA VAL A 107 -2.05 -1.22 -6.26
C VAL A 107 -0.85 -0.97 -5.35
N THR A 108 -0.22 -2.02 -4.83
CA THR A 108 0.98 -1.91 -4.00
C THR A 108 2.13 -1.27 -4.78
N TYR A 109 2.34 -1.66 -6.05
CA TYR A 109 3.38 -1.08 -6.90
C TYR A 109 3.13 0.41 -7.18
N ALA A 110 1.91 0.78 -7.60
CA ALA A 110 1.53 2.16 -7.83
C ALA A 110 1.69 3.06 -6.60
N ASN A 111 1.24 2.56 -5.44
CA ASN A 111 1.40 3.27 -4.17
C ASN A 111 2.87 3.40 -3.76
N SER A 112 3.69 2.39 -4.01
CA SER A 112 5.12 2.43 -3.68
C SER A 112 5.87 3.48 -4.50
N ILE A 113 5.57 3.58 -5.81
CA ILE A 113 6.08 4.64 -6.68
C ILE A 113 5.69 6.02 -6.12
N THR A 114 4.41 6.19 -5.75
CA THR A 114 3.89 7.47 -5.27
C THR A 114 4.38 7.83 -3.87
N LEU A 115 4.60 6.85 -2.98
CA LEU A 115 5.15 7.06 -1.64
C LEU A 115 6.64 7.42 -1.67
N THR A 116 7.33 7.12 -2.76
CA THR A 116 8.74 7.48 -2.95
C THR A 116 8.81 8.90 -3.52
N PRO A 117 9.26 9.91 -2.74
CA PRO A 117 9.29 11.31 -3.18
C PRO A 117 10.04 11.49 -4.50
N GLY A 118 9.48 12.36 -5.34
CA GLY A 118 10.02 12.61 -6.68
C GLY A 118 9.35 11.85 -7.81
N THR A 119 8.45 10.88 -7.49
CA THR A 119 7.66 10.14 -8.49
C THR A 119 6.20 10.03 -8.11
N VAL A 120 5.30 10.00 -9.09
CA VAL A 120 3.85 9.85 -8.91
C VAL A 120 3.29 8.99 -10.03
N THR A 121 2.52 7.96 -9.69
CA THR A 121 1.72 7.20 -10.66
C THR A 121 0.49 8.01 -11.02
N THR A 122 0.37 8.42 -12.28
CA THR A 122 -0.72 9.27 -12.78
C THR A 122 -1.88 8.45 -13.33
N GLN A 123 -1.57 7.32 -13.97
CA GLN A 123 -2.59 6.45 -14.58
C GLN A 123 -2.15 4.98 -14.56
N ILE A 124 -3.13 4.09 -14.45
CA ILE A 124 -2.94 2.64 -14.51
C ILE A 124 -3.86 2.11 -15.59
N ASN A 125 -3.28 1.52 -16.64
CA ASN A 125 -3.99 0.84 -17.72
C ASN A 125 -3.54 -0.62 -17.75
N GLU A 126 -4.35 -1.51 -17.18
CA GLU A 126 -4.03 -2.94 -17.03
C GLU A 126 -2.68 -3.18 -16.34
N ASN A 127 -1.63 -3.43 -17.12
CA ASN A 127 -0.26 -3.67 -16.65
C ASN A 127 0.71 -2.54 -17.08
N VAL A 128 0.20 -1.44 -17.61
CA VAL A 128 1.00 -0.28 -18.01
C VAL A 128 0.69 0.87 -17.06
N PHE A 129 1.72 1.36 -16.40
CA PHE A 129 1.65 2.45 -15.43
C PHE A 129 2.26 3.69 -16.05
N GLU A 130 1.52 4.77 -16.06
CA GLU A 130 2.04 6.09 -16.41
C GLU A 130 2.57 6.75 -15.16
N VAL A 131 3.81 7.21 -15.22
CA VAL A 131 4.52 7.78 -14.07
C VAL A 131 5.08 9.14 -14.44
N HIS A 132 4.82 10.12 -13.58
CA HIS A 132 5.48 11.41 -13.61
C HIS A 132 6.67 11.39 -12.65
N ALA A 133 7.86 11.75 -13.13
CA ALA A 133 9.06 11.91 -12.32
C ALA A 133 9.52 13.38 -12.31
N LEU A 134 9.99 13.85 -11.16
CA LEU A 134 10.52 15.20 -10.98
C LEU A 134 11.84 15.42 -11.70
N THR A 135 12.60 14.36 -11.91
CA THR A 135 13.85 14.35 -12.71
C THR A 135 13.98 13.03 -13.46
N LYS A 136 14.77 13.02 -14.54
CA LYS A 136 15.11 11.80 -15.28
C LYS A 136 15.75 10.72 -14.40
N SER A 137 16.58 11.12 -13.43
CA SER A 137 17.20 10.19 -12.47
C SER A 137 16.16 9.38 -11.69
N PHE A 138 15.10 10.04 -11.17
CA PHE A 138 14.00 9.33 -10.50
C PHE A 138 13.22 8.44 -11.48
N GLY A 139 13.06 8.85 -12.74
CA GLY A 139 12.47 8.04 -13.78
C GLY A 139 13.28 6.78 -14.07
N ASP A 140 14.60 6.89 -14.13
CA ASP A 140 15.52 5.77 -14.37
C ASP A 140 15.50 4.78 -13.20
N ASP A 141 15.36 5.26 -11.96
CA ASP A 141 15.19 4.39 -10.78
C ASP A 141 13.93 3.52 -10.89
N VAL A 142 12.80 4.11 -11.31
CA VAL A 142 11.56 3.33 -11.55
C VAL A 142 11.76 2.34 -12.71
N ARG A 143 12.42 2.75 -13.81
CA ARG A 143 12.72 1.89 -14.97
C ARG A 143 13.69 0.76 -14.62
N SER A 144 14.53 0.90 -13.59
CA SER A 144 15.45 -0.15 -13.13
C SER A 144 14.75 -1.42 -12.69
N SER A 145 13.42 -1.34 -12.50
CA SER A 145 12.54 -2.45 -12.09
C SER A 145 12.86 -3.05 -10.71
N GLN A 146 13.64 -2.34 -9.88
CA GLN A 146 13.94 -2.83 -8.53
C GLN A 146 12.68 -2.90 -7.66
N MET A 147 11.86 -1.84 -7.68
CA MET A 147 10.58 -1.77 -6.97
C MET A 147 9.59 -2.81 -7.50
N ASP A 148 9.49 -2.98 -8.83
CA ASP A 148 8.67 -4.00 -9.48
C ASP A 148 9.04 -5.42 -8.99
N LYS A 149 10.34 -5.73 -8.91
CA LYS A 149 10.84 -7.01 -8.39
C LYS A 149 10.51 -7.22 -6.91
N MET A 150 10.60 -6.17 -6.09
CA MET A 150 10.28 -6.25 -4.66
C MET A 150 8.79 -6.49 -4.42
N VAL A 151 7.92 -5.83 -5.17
CA VAL A 151 6.48 -6.06 -5.11
C VAL A 151 6.12 -7.46 -5.63
N SER A 152 6.74 -7.91 -6.74
CA SER A 152 6.56 -9.27 -7.26
C SER A 152 7.05 -10.34 -6.27
N TRP A 153 8.14 -10.07 -5.53
CA TRP A 153 8.59 -10.96 -4.47
C TRP A 153 7.59 -11.02 -3.30
N LEU A 154 6.99 -9.88 -2.94
CA LEU A 154 5.94 -9.82 -1.94
C LEU A 154 4.72 -10.64 -2.37
N GLU A 155 4.30 -10.50 -3.64
CA GLU A 155 3.16 -11.21 -4.23
C GLU A 155 3.37 -12.73 -4.33
N LYS A 156 4.58 -13.19 -4.65
CA LYS A 156 4.94 -14.62 -4.75
C LYS A 156 4.90 -15.38 -3.41
N GLY A 157 4.42 -14.77 -2.35
CA GLY A 157 4.11 -15.45 -1.09
C GLY A 157 2.86 -16.34 -1.14
N LYS A 158 2.29 -16.52 -2.35
CA LYS A 158 1.18 -17.45 -2.61
C LYS A 158 1.63 -18.89 -2.48
#